data_0554d28e7a603ff53b56f1da70055da0
#
_entry.id   0554d28e7a603ff53b56f1da70055da0
#
_cell.length_a   1.000
_cell.length_b   1.000
_cell.length_c   1.000
_cell.angle_alpha   90.00
_cell.angle_beta   90.00
_cell.angle_gamma   90.00
#
_symmetry.space_group_name_H-M   'P 1'
#
loop_
_entity.id
_entity.type
_entity.pdbx_description
1 polymer ?
#
loop_
_entity_poly.entity_id
_entity_poly.type
_entity_poly.pdbx_seq_one_letter_code
_entity_poly.pdbx_strand_id
1 'polypeptide(L)'
;MNQSEFFAKWSKLHGDATISGIVKGWLRISFILVKPIAKLKITPNMLSTFGLFFGVLLFFNAENNWAILLLITSLICDGVDGSLAIVTNKESKWGAAVDSIFDRLTEVFWALTFIAIGANQNVVMAAVLLAAVQEYLRARAAGLGLAEVGVVTIAERPVRAAILFVALVAAVLDLEIINQIAIIWLVMQSISFLTISKNVYKRLS
;
A
#
# COMPACT_ATOMS: atom_id res chain seq x y z
N MET A 1 -21.34 -12.68 8.73
CA MET A 1 -21.43 -11.21 8.59
C MET A 1 -22.00 -10.88 7.24
N ASN A 2 -23.01 -10.01 7.16
CA ASN A 2 -23.53 -9.47 5.90
C ASN A 2 -22.75 -8.20 5.48
N GLN A 3 -23.00 -7.65 4.28
CA GLN A 3 -22.24 -6.52 3.76
C GLN A 3 -22.48 -5.21 4.53
N SER A 4 -23.70 -5.00 5.03
CA SER A 4 -24.04 -3.80 5.79
C SER A 4 -23.34 -3.80 7.16
N GLU A 5 -23.31 -4.95 7.83
CA GLU A 5 -22.56 -5.16 9.07
C GLU A 5 -21.06 -4.95 8.87
N PHE A 6 -20.50 -5.44 7.76
CA PHE A 6 -19.11 -5.24 7.40
C PHE A 6 -18.80 -3.75 7.23
N PHE A 7 -19.61 -3.02 6.49
CA PHE A 7 -19.43 -1.58 6.30
C PHE A 7 -19.52 -0.80 7.60
N ALA A 8 -20.52 -1.09 8.42
CA ALA A 8 -20.68 -0.43 9.73
C ALA A 8 -19.47 -0.67 10.64
N LYS A 9 -18.95 -1.91 10.66
CA LYS A 9 -17.79 -2.26 11.46
C LYS A 9 -16.51 -1.60 10.93
N TRP A 10 -16.33 -1.56 9.60
CA TRP A 10 -15.21 -0.88 8.98
C TRP A 10 -15.22 0.61 9.30
N SER A 11 -16.36 1.30 9.14
CA SER A 11 -16.52 2.73 9.47
C SER A 11 -16.12 3.01 10.91
N LYS A 12 -16.62 2.21 11.85
CA LYS A 12 -16.31 2.36 13.28
C LYS A 12 -14.82 2.19 13.59
N LEU A 13 -14.14 1.26 12.94
CA LEU A 13 -12.69 1.04 13.10
C LEU A 13 -11.83 2.17 12.51
N HIS A 14 -12.42 2.96 11.58
CA HIS A 14 -11.75 4.08 10.91
C HIS A 14 -12.30 5.45 11.37
N GLY A 15 -12.67 5.58 12.65
CA GLY A 15 -13.10 6.85 13.22
C GLY A 15 -14.44 7.38 12.66
N ASP A 16 -15.39 6.46 12.42
CA ASP A 16 -16.71 6.75 11.82
C ASP A 16 -16.62 7.37 10.42
N ALA A 17 -15.59 6.98 9.66
CA ALA A 17 -15.36 7.46 8.30
C ALA A 17 -16.54 7.15 7.37
N THR A 18 -16.92 8.14 6.56
CA THR A 18 -18.01 8.00 5.57
C THR A 18 -17.58 7.10 4.42
N ILE A 19 -18.35 6.03 4.15
CA ILE A 19 -18.11 5.09 3.06
C ILE A 19 -18.79 5.58 1.79
N SER A 20 -18.04 6.17 0.86
CA SER A 20 -18.53 6.70 -0.41
C SER A 20 -17.54 6.50 -1.55
N GLY A 21 -17.97 6.72 -2.78
CA GLY A 21 -17.12 6.73 -3.96
C GLY A 21 -16.26 5.47 -4.14
N ILE A 22 -14.97 5.66 -4.41
CA ILE A 22 -13.98 4.60 -4.66
C ILE A 22 -13.83 3.68 -3.45
N VAL A 23 -13.84 4.22 -2.22
CA VAL A 23 -13.74 3.43 -0.98
C VAL A 23 -14.89 2.43 -0.89
N LYS A 24 -16.13 2.85 -1.19
CA LYS A 24 -17.29 1.95 -1.20
C LYS A 24 -17.16 0.85 -2.25
N GLY A 25 -16.66 1.20 -3.43
CA GLY A 25 -16.38 0.24 -4.51
C GLY A 25 -15.36 -0.81 -4.06
N TRP A 26 -14.23 -0.37 -3.52
CA TRP A 26 -13.19 -1.26 -3.01
C TRP A 26 -13.70 -2.17 -1.89
N LEU A 27 -14.39 -1.63 -0.89
CA LEU A 27 -14.94 -2.43 0.20
C LEU A 27 -15.97 -3.48 -0.25
N ARG A 28 -16.71 -3.22 -1.34
CA ARG A 28 -17.59 -4.24 -1.95
C ARG A 28 -16.77 -5.39 -2.55
N ILE A 29 -15.75 -5.05 -3.32
CA ILE A 29 -14.86 -6.03 -3.97
C ILE A 29 -14.14 -6.86 -2.90
N SER A 30 -13.53 -6.22 -1.91
CA SER A 30 -12.82 -6.89 -0.83
C SER A 30 -13.74 -7.82 -0.02
N PHE A 31 -14.99 -7.39 0.27
CA PHE A 31 -15.97 -8.24 0.95
C PHE A 31 -16.33 -9.50 0.15
N ILE A 32 -16.42 -9.40 -1.18
CA ILE A 32 -16.67 -10.55 -2.05
C ILE A 32 -15.47 -11.50 -2.04
N LEU A 33 -14.25 -10.94 -2.16
CA LEU A 33 -13.00 -11.71 -2.19
C LEU A 33 -12.71 -12.44 -0.88
N VAL A 34 -12.98 -11.81 0.27
CA VAL A 34 -12.65 -12.43 1.57
C VAL A 34 -13.61 -13.56 1.97
N LYS A 35 -14.84 -13.64 1.43
CA LYS A 35 -15.79 -14.68 1.76
C LYS A 35 -15.27 -16.11 1.51
N PRO A 36 -14.74 -16.45 0.32
CA PRO A 36 -14.15 -17.76 0.09
C PRO A 36 -12.87 -17.95 0.92
N ILE A 37 -12.03 -16.91 1.06
CA ILE A 37 -10.78 -16.96 1.82
C ILE A 37 -11.05 -17.29 3.31
N ALA A 38 -12.07 -16.69 3.89
CA ALA A 38 -12.48 -16.97 5.27
C ALA A 38 -12.89 -18.44 5.50
N LYS A 39 -13.47 -19.11 4.47
CA LYS A 39 -13.81 -20.53 4.55
C LYS A 39 -12.59 -21.44 4.53
N LEU A 40 -11.49 -20.99 3.92
CA LEU A 40 -10.22 -21.74 3.85
C LEU A 40 -9.40 -21.64 5.14
N LYS A 41 -9.92 -21.00 6.21
CA LYS A 41 -9.24 -20.76 7.49
C LYS A 41 -7.93 -19.98 7.37
N ILE A 42 -7.72 -19.25 6.28
CA ILE A 42 -6.61 -18.33 6.09
C ILE A 42 -6.77 -17.19 7.10
N THR A 43 -5.69 -16.83 7.80
CA THR A 43 -5.68 -15.71 8.75
C THR A 43 -5.30 -14.41 8.07
N PRO A 44 -5.68 -13.24 8.63
CA PRO A 44 -5.24 -11.94 8.09
C PRO A 44 -3.71 -11.87 7.92
N ASN A 45 -2.96 -12.22 8.96
CA ASN A 45 -1.49 -12.17 8.91
C ASN A 45 -0.88 -13.12 7.87
N MET A 46 -1.50 -14.28 7.60
CA MET A 46 -1.07 -15.13 6.47
C MET A 46 -1.26 -14.42 5.14
N LEU A 47 -2.35 -13.66 5.00
CA LEU A 47 -2.63 -12.94 3.77
C LEU A 47 -1.64 -11.79 3.57
N SER A 48 -1.34 -11.00 4.63
CA SER A 48 -0.26 -10.00 4.60
C SER A 48 1.11 -10.65 4.26
N THR A 49 1.39 -11.85 4.82
CA THR A 49 2.61 -12.62 4.49
C THR A 49 2.64 -13.01 3.01
N PHE A 50 1.51 -13.43 2.43
CA PHE A 50 1.43 -13.72 0.99
C PHE A 50 1.62 -12.46 0.16
N GLY A 51 1.10 -11.31 0.59
CA GLY A 51 1.34 -10.02 -0.07
C GLY A 51 2.82 -9.71 -0.18
N LEU A 52 3.56 -9.84 0.93
CA LEU A 52 5.02 -9.67 0.96
C LEU A 52 5.72 -10.73 0.09
N PHE A 53 5.33 -12.01 0.20
CA PHE A 53 5.92 -13.10 -0.58
C PHE A 53 5.80 -12.84 -2.09
N PHE A 54 4.64 -12.42 -2.57
CA PHE A 54 4.46 -12.04 -3.97
C PHE A 54 5.23 -10.78 -4.35
N GLY A 55 5.42 -9.83 -3.43
CA GLY A 55 6.31 -8.68 -3.62
C GLY A 55 7.79 -9.09 -3.78
N VAL A 56 8.25 -10.07 -3.01
CA VAL A 56 9.59 -10.67 -3.15
C VAL A 56 9.72 -11.39 -4.49
N LEU A 57 8.74 -12.23 -4.84
CA LEU A 57 8.72 -12.93 -6.13
C LEU A 57 8.71 -11.95 -7.31
N LEU A 58 8.00 -10.84 -7.20
CA LEU A 58 7.99 -9.78 -8.19
C LEU A 58 9.40 -9.27 -8.48
N PHE A 59 10.17 -8.96 -7.46
CA PHE A 59 11.56 -8.52 -7.64
C PHE A 59 12.41 -9.55 -8.40
N PHE A 60 12.37 -10.81 -7.99
CA PHE A 60 13.14 -11.88 -8.68
C PHE A 60 12.67 -12.19 -10.09
N ASN A 61 11.51 -11.67 -10.49
CA ASN A 61 10.91 -11.87 -11.81
C ASN A 61 10.62 -10.55 -12.52
N ALA A 62 11.31 -9.47 -12.16
CA ALA A 62 11.04 -8.11 -12.63
C ALA A 62 11.05 -7.98 -14.17
N GLU A 63 11.94 -8.72 -14.84
CA GLU A 63 12.11 -8.70 -16.30
C GLU A 63 11.12 -9.61 -17.06
N ASN A 64 10.31 -10.39 -16.34
CA ASN A 64 9.35 -11.30 -16.94
C ASN A 64 8.01 -10.60 -17.21
N ASN A 65 7.38 -10.88 -18.35
CA ASN A 65 6.08 -10.32 -18.73
C ASN A 65 4.95 -10.58 -17.72
N TRP A 66 5.08 -11.58 -16.88
CA TRP A 66 4.12 -11.90 -15.83
C TRP A 66 4.41 -11.22 -14.47
N ALA A 67 5.46 -10.38 -14.38
CA ALA A 67 5.75 -9.55 -13.21
C ALA A 67 4.55 -8.69 -12.80
N ILE A 68 3.82 -8.16 -13.78
CA ILE A 68 2.58 -7.40 -13.56
C ILE A 68 1.55 -8.22 -12.75
N LEU A 69 1.41 -9.52 -13.05
CA LEU A 69 0.49 -10.40 -12.33
C LEU A 69 0.92 -10.59 -10.87
N LEU A 70 2.23 -10.67 -10.61
CA LEU A 70 2.77 -10.76 -9.25
C LEU A 70 2.49 -9.47 -8.45
N LEU A 71 2.66 -8.30 -9.07
CA LEU A 71 2.30 -7.02 -8.45
C LEU A 71 0.81 -6.98 -8.08
N ILE A 72 -0.07 -7.33 -9.02
CA ILE A 72 -1.52 -7.34 -8.78
C ILE A 72 -1.88 -8.32 -7.66
N THR A 73 -1.28 -9.52 -7.66
CA THR A 73 -1.53 -10.54 -6.63
C THR A 73 -1.06 -10.07 -5.25
N SER A 74 0.13 -9.46 -5.17
CA SER A 74 0.66 -8.84 -3.95
C SER A 74 -0.31 -7.79 -3.40
N LEU A 75 -0.78 -6.87 -4.26
CA LEU A 75 -1.72 -5.82 -3.89
C LEU A 75 -3.09 -6.34 -3.43
N ILE A 76 -3.61 -7.40 -4.08
CA ILE A 76 -4.87 -8.00 -3.67
C ILE A 76 -4.73 -8.62 -2.29
N CYS A 77 -3.68 -9.42 -2.06
CA CYS A 77 -3.45 -10.06 -0.77
C CYS A 77 -3.41 -9.05 0.37
N ASP A 78 -2.64 -7.99 0.19
CA ASP A 78 -2.48 -6.89 1.09
C ASP A 78 -3.77 -6.06 1.29
N GLY A 79 -4.41 -5.66 0.20
CA GLY A 79 -5.60 -4.82 0.27
C GLY A 79 -6.86 -5.50 0.84
N VAL A 80 -6.87 -6.84 0.99
CA VAL A 80 -8.03 -7.57 1.53
C VAL A 80 -7.80 -8.19 2.91
N ASP A 81 -6.59 -8.17 3.47
CA ASP A 81 -6.27 -8.78 4.78
C ASP A 81 -7.01 -8.09 5.94
N GLY A 82 -7.06 -6.74 5.96
CA GLY A 82 -7.87 -5.97 6.90
C GLY A 82 -9.37 -6.29 6.79
N SER A 83 -9.88 -6.47 5.56
CA SER A 83 -11.25 -6.90 5.33
C SER A 83 -11.50 -8.33 5.83
N LEU A 84 -10.51 -9.21 5.68
CA LEU A 84 -10.55 -10.57 6.23
C LEU A 84 -10.56 -10.54 7.76
N ALA A 85 -9.76 -9.67 8.39
CA ALA A 85 -9.75 -9.48 9.83
C ALA A 85 -11.15 -9.11 10.34
N ILE A 86 -11.81 -8.13 9.70
CA ILE A 86 -13.16 -7.68 10.05
C ILE A 86 -14.18 -8.81 9.90
N VAL A 87 -14.19 -9.52 8.77
CA VAL A 87 -15.16 -10.59 8.48
C VAL A 87 -15.00 -11.78 9.42
N THR A 88 -13.77 -12.08 9.85
CA THR A 88 -13.47 -13.21 10.74
C THR A 88 -13.42 -12.82 12.22
N ASN A 89 -13.65 -11.55 12.59
CA ASN A 89 -13.51 -11.00 13.94
C ASN A 89 -12.12 -11.29 14.56
N LYS A 90 -11.06 -11.14 13.74
CA LYS A 90 -9.66 -11.38 14.15
C LYS A 90 -8.81 -10.10 14.09
N GLU A 91 -9.44 -8.94 14.22
CA GLU A 91 -8.72 -7.67 14.29
C GLU A 91 -7.86 -7.63 15.56
N SER A 92 -6.62 -7.23 15.43
CA SER A 92 -5.71 -7.08 16.56
C SER A 92 -4.70 -5.95 16.34
N LYS A 93 -4.28 -5.31 17.43
CA LYS A 93 -3.22 -4.29 17.38
C LYS A 93 -1.91 -4.85 16.84
N TRP A 94 -1.60 -6.10 17.18
CA TRP A 94 -0.42 -6.79 16.66
C TRP A 94 -0.54 -7.04 15.14
N GLY A 95 -1.71 -7.48 14.68
CA GLY A 95 -1.97 -7.67 13.24
C GLY A 95 -1.76 -6.37 12.46
N ALA A 96 -2.27 -5.25 12.94
CA ALA A 96 -2.07 -3.95 12.32
C ALA A 96 -0.60 -3.51 12.30
N ALA A 97 0.18 -3.83 13.34
CA ALA A 97 1.61 -3.56 13.36
C ALA A 97 2.38 -4.42 12.35
N VAL A 98 2.05 -5.72 12.26
CA VAL A 98 2.64 -6.65 11.28
C VAL A 98 2.33 -6.22 9.85
N ASP A 99 1.09 -5.87 9.56
CA ASP A 99 0.64 -5.35 8.28
C ASP A 99 1.46 -4.10 7.87
N SER A 100 1.57 -3.12 8.76
CA SER A 100 2.38 -1.91 8.52
C SER A 100 3.85 -2.21 8.24
N ILE A 101 4.45 -3.22 8.88
CA ILE A 101 5.84 -3.64 8.61
C ILE A 101 5.93 -4.30 7.23
N PHE A 102 5.00 -5.21 6.92
CA PHE A 102 5.01 -5.93 5.64
C PHE A 102 4.76 -5.00 4.45
N ASP A 103 3.94 -3.97 4.64
CA ASP A 103 3.76 -2.87 3.71
C ASP A 103 5.11 -2.22 3.34
N ARG A 104 5.89 -1.86 4.34
CA ARG A 104 7.20 -1.20 4.13
C ARG A 104 8.19 -2.14 3.44
N LEU A 105 8.23 -3.40 3.85
CA LEU A 105 9.09 -4.41 3.21
C LEU A 105 8.67 -4.63 1.75
N THR A 106 7.39 -4.73 1.47
CA THR A 106 6.88 -4.87 0.10
C THR A 106 7.27 -3.67 -0.77
N GLU A 107 7.19 -2.44 -0.25
CA GLU A 107 7.61 -1.24 -0.98
C GLU A 107 9.12 -1.21 -1.25
N VAL A 108 9.95 -1.78 -0.38
CA VAL A 108 11.38 -1.96 -0.68
C VAL A 108 11.56 -2.88 -1.89
N PHE A 109 10.84 -4.00 -1.97
CA PHE A 109 10.89 -4.88 -3.14
C PHE A 109 10.33 -4.24 -4.40
N TRP A 110 9.32 -3.37 -4.30
CA TRP A 110 8.86 -2.55 -5.42
C TRP A 110 9.96 -1.61 -5.93
N ALA A 111 10.70 -0.95 -5.03
CA ALA A 111 11.83 -0.11 -5.39
C ALA A 111 12.95 -0.91 -6.08
N LEU A 112 13.28 -2.09 -5.55
CA LEU A 112 14.25 -2.99 -6.15
C LEU A 112 13.79 -3.47 -7.53
N THR A 113 12.49 -3.72 -7.72
CA THR A 113 11.90 -4.05 -9.02
C THR A 113 12.07 -2.91 -10.01
N PHE A 114 11.84 -1.65 -9.60
CA PHE A 114 12.08 -0.48 -10.44
C PHE A 114 13.54 -0.40 -10.92
N ILE A 115 14.49 -0.66 -10.02
CA ILE A 115 15.91 -0.68 -10.36
C ILE A 115 16.22 -1.81 -11.33
N ALA A 116 15.68 -3.00 -11.10
CA ALA A 116 15.90 -4.18 -11.95
C ALA A 116 15.40 -3.97 -13.39
N ILE A 117 14.29 -3.26 -13.59
CA ILE A 117 13.77 -2.91 -14.92
C ILE A 117 14.44 -1.69 -15.56
N GLY A 118 15.54 -1.17 -14.99
CA GLY A 118 16.38 -0.13 -15.61
C GLY A 118 16.19 1.29 -15.09
N ALA A 119 15.47 1.52 -13.99
CA ALA A 119 15.38 2.84 -13.38
C ALA A 119 16.69 3.25 -12.68
N ASN A 120 16.98 4.55 -12.69
CA ASN A 120 18.13 5.09 -11.98
C ASN A 120 18.03 4.81 -10.47
N GLN A 121 18.99 4.08 -9.93
CA GLN A 121 19.03 3.65 -8.55
C GLN A 121 18.92 4.82 -7.57
N ASN A 122 19.63 5.93 -7.80
CA ASN A 122 19.64 7.06 -6.88
C ASN A 122 18.27 7.74 -6.80
N VAL A 123 17.57 7.86 -7.94
CA VAL A 123 16.22 8.42 -8.01
C VAL A 123 15.23 7.54 -7.24
N VAL A 124 15.27 6.22 -7.48
CA VAL A 124 14.38 5.26 -6.81
C VAL A 124 14.66 5.20 -5.31
N MET A 125 15.94 5.15 -4.91
CA MET A 125 16.31 5.12 -3.49
C MET A 125 15.89 6.41 -2.76
N ALA A 126 16.00 7.58 -3.40
CA ALA A 126 15.50 8.83 -2.82
C ALA A 126 13.96 8.79 -2.65
N ALA A 127 13.23 8.30 -3.65
CA ALA A 127 11.77 8.22 -3.59
C ALA A 127 11.30 7.26 -2.49
N VAL A 128 11.85 6.04 -2.40
CA VAL A 128 11.45 5.07 -1.37
C VAL A 128 11.84 5.50 0.04
N LEU A 129 12.99 6.16 0.19
CA LEU A 129 13.41 6.72 1.48
C LEU A 129 12.44 7.81 1.95
N LEU A 130 12.07 8.74 1.07
CA LEU A 130 11.07 9.76 1.39
C LEU A 130 9.71 9.14 1.73
N ALA A 131 9.29 8.07 1.04
CA ALA A 131 8.07 7.35 1.36
C ALA A 131 8.15 6.74 2.78
N ALA A 132 9.24 6.05 3.10
CA ALA A 132 9.45 5.43 4.41
C ALA A 132 9.48 6.48 5.54
N VAL A 133 10.19 7.59 5.34
CA VAL A 133 10.26 8.69 6.32
C VAL A 133 8.90 9.38 6.49
N GLN A 134 8.11 9.51 5.42
CA GLN A 134 6.75 10.05 5.48
C GLN A 134 5.86 9.19 6.39
N GLU A 135 5.87 7.87 6.22
CA GLU A 135 5.06 6.96 7.03
C GLU A 135 5.58 6.89 8.48
N TYR A 136 6.91 6.95 8.68
CA TYR A 136 7.48 7.08 10.01
C TYR A 136 7.01 8.37 10.70
N LEU A 137 7.00 9.51 9.98
CA LEU A 137 6.52 10.78 10.51
C LEU A 137 5.04 10.70 10.92
N ARG A 138 4.19 10.05 10.10
CA ARG A 138 2.77 9.79 10.43
C ARG A 138 2.65 8.96 11.71
N ALA A 139 3.35 7.84 11.78
CA ALA A 139 3.33 6.95 12.94
C ALA A 139 3.85 7.66 14.21
N ARG A 140 4.91 8.47 14.07
CA ARG A 140 5.46 9.24 15.19
C ARG A 140 4.51 10.33 15.66
N ALA A 141 3.88 11.04 14.75
CA ALA A 141 2.88 12.05 15.07
C ALA A 141 1.67 11.46 15.81
N ALA A 142 1.20 10.29 15.35
CA ALA A 142 0.14 9.54 16.05
C ALA A 142 0.58 9.14 17.48
N GLY A 143 1.81 8.68 17.66
CA GLY A 143 2.40 8.37 18.97
C GLY A 143 2.59 9.58 19.90
N LEU A 144 2.58 10.80 19.35
CA LEU A 144 2.60 12.06 20.10
C LEU A 144 1.19 12.63 20.36
N GLY A 145 0.14 11.87 20.04
CA GLY A 145 -1.24 12.24 20.35
C GLY A 145 -2.01 12.87 19.17
N LEU A 146 -1.42 13.00 17.98
CA LEU A 146 -2.18 13.37 16.79
C LEU A 146 -2.94 12.16 16.25
N ALA A 147 -4.14 11.89 16.77
CA ALA A 147 -4.97 10.73 16.42
C ALA A 147 -5.33 10.65 14.92
N GLU A 148 -5.29 11.77 14.21
CA GLU A 148 -5.59 11.84 12.77
C GLU A 148 -4.51 12.63 12.04
N VAL A 149 -3.55 11.97 11.40
CA VAL A 149 -2.74 12.58 10.34
C VAL A 149 -3.48 12.34 9.01
N GLY A 150 -4.74 12.81 8.95
CA GLY A 150 -5.73 12.49 7.92
C GLY A 150 -5.54 13.21 6.57
N VAL A 151 -4.37 13.78 6.27
CA VAL A 151 -4.11 14.37 4.95
C VAL A 151 -3.74 13.28 3.97
N VAL A 152 -4.66 13.00 3.04
CA VAL A 152 -4.37 12.16 1.86
C VAL A 152 -3.51 12.98 0.89
N THR A 153 -2.42 12.40 0.43
CA THR A 153 -1.46 13.03 -0.47
C THR A 153 -1.47 12.39 -1.86
N ILE A 154 -0.74 13.00 -2.80
CA ILE A 154 -0.70 12.53 -4.20
C ILE A 154 0.18 11.27 -4.40
N ALA A 155 0.99 10.86 -3.42
CA ALA A 155 1.85 9.68 -3.49
C ALA A 155 1.56 8.68 -2.37
N GLU A 156 0.28 8.41 -2.12
CA GLU A 156 -0.14 7.33 -1.23
C GLU A 156 0.23 5.96 -1.82
N ARG A 157 0.27 4.93 -0.96
CA ARG A 157 0.67 3.57 -1.35
C ARG A 157 0.00 3.02 -2.61
N PRO A 158 -1.33 3.16 -2.82
CA PRO A 158 -1.96 2.72 -4.06
C PRO A 158 -1.44 3.46 -5.31
N VAL A 159 -1.08 4.72 -5.18
CA VAL A 159 -0.51 5.51 -6.27
C VAL A 159 0.92 5.06 -6.57
N ARG A 160 1.73 4.79 -5.55
CA ARG A 160 3.09 4.22 -5.73
C ARG A 160 3.04 2.86 -6.45
N ALA A 161 2.08 2.02 -6.09
CA ALA A 161 1.83 0.75 -6.79
C ALA A 161 1.41 0.97 -8.25
N ALA A 162 0.53 1.94 -8.52
CA ALA A 162 0.12 2.28 -9.88
C ALA A 162 1.30 2.80 -10.73
N ILE A 163 2.20 3.58 -10.13
CA ILE A 163 3.42 4.04 -10.81
C ILE A 163 4.32 2.86 -11.18
N LEU A 164 4.53 1.89 -10.28
CA LEU A 164 5.27 0.66 -10.59
C LEU A 164 4.57 -0.16 -11.67
N PHE A 165 3.24 -0.28 -11.61
CA PHE A 165 2.47 -0.96 -12.65
C PHE A 165 2.71 -0.34 -14.03
N VAL A 166 2.66 0.99 -14.14
CA VAL A 166 2.93 1.71 -15.39
C VAL A 166 4.37 1.48 -15.86
N ALA A 167 5.34 1.45 -14.94
CA ALA A 167 6.74 1.16 -15.28
C ALA A 167 6.94 -0.27 -15.80
N LEU A 168 6.27 -1.26 -15.19
CA LEU A 168 6.31 -2.65 -15.67
C LEU A 168 5.65 -2.78 -17.05
N VAL A 169 4.53 -2.10 -17.30
CA VAL A 169 3.92 -2.06 -18.63
C VAL A 169 4.86 -1.41 -19.64
N ALA A 170 5.52 -0.31 -19.28
CA ALA A 170 6.51 0.33 -20.15
C ALA A 170 7.69 -0.60 -20.47
N ALA A 171 8.18 -1.36 -19.46
CA ALA A 171 9.23 -2.36 -19.67
C ALA A 171 8.79 -3.49 -20.62
N VAL A 172 7.57 -4.02 -20.46
CA VAL A 172 7.01 -5.05 -21.36
C VAL A 172 6.87 -4.55 -22.80
N LEU A 173 6.62 -3.24 -22.99
CA LEU A 173 6.48 -2.60 -24.29
C LEU A 173 7.80 -2.04 -24.85
N ASP A 174 8.94 -2.33 -24.21
CA ASP A 174 10.28 -1.83 -24.54
C ASP A 174 10.35 -0.30 -24.69
N LEU A 175 9.61 0.43 -23.83
CA LEU A 175 9.60 1.89 -23.84
C LEU A 175 10.73 2.45 -22.95
N GLU A 176 11.56 3.32 -23.52
CA GLU A 176 12.69 3.97 -22.84
C GLU A 176 12.25 5.13 -21.92
N ILE A 177 11.18 4.94 -21.12
CA ILE A 177 10.61 5.98 -20.25
C ILE A 177 10.64 5.62 -18.75
N ILE A 178 11.28 4.50 -18.38
CA ILE A 178 11.29 4.01 -17.00
C ILE A 178 11.91 5.04 -16.04
N ASN A 179 13.01 5.69 -16.45
CA ASN A 179 13.64 6.75 -15.68
C ASN A 179 12.72 7.96 -15.46
N GLN A 180 11.97 8.36 -16.48
CA GLN A 180 11.01 9.46 -16.40
C GLN A 180 9.89 9.13 -15.42
N ILE A 181 9.39 7.89 -15.42
CA ILE A 181 8.39 7.41 -14.46
C ILE A 181 8.95 7.45 -13.04
N ALA A 182 10.20 7.02 -12.83
CA ALA A 182 10.87 7.09 -11.52
C ALA A 182 11.04 8.54 -11.03
N ILE A 183 11.39 9.47 -11.93
CA ILE A 183 11.49 10.90 -11.60
C ILE A 183 10.11 11.47 -11.21
N ILE A 184 9.05 11.11 -11.93
CA ILE A 184 7.68 11.50 -11.59
C ILE A 184 7.34 11.00 -10.18
N TRP A 185 7.66 9.75 -9.85
CA TRP A 185 7.48 9.23 -8.51
C TRP A 185 8.22 10.06 -7.46
N LEU A 186 9.52 10.34 -7.67
CA LEU A 186 10.31 11.14 -6.75
C LEU A 186 9.70 12.55 -6.52
N VAL A 187 9.26 13.20 -7.59
CA VAL A 187 8.62 14.53 -7.50
C VAL A 187 7.32 14.45 -6.70
N MET A 188 6.43 13.50 -7.03
CA MET A 188 5.17 13.30 -6.32
C MET A 188 5.42 12.96 -4.83
N GLN A 189 6.40 12.11 -4.55
CA GLN A 189 6.75 11.71 -3.20
C GLN A 189 7.32 12.90 -2.39
N SER A 190 8.13 13.74 -3.02
CA SER A 190 8.67 14.96 -2.40
C SER A 190 7.55 15.94 -2.01
N ILE A 191 6.60 16.17 -2.92
CA ILE A 191 5.42 17.02 -2.65
C ILE A 191 4.60 16.43 -1.49
N SER A 192 4.38 15.11 -1.49
CA SER A 192 3.63 14.41 -0.44
C SER A 192 4.31 14.51 0.91
N PHE A 193 5.62 14.28 0.97
CA PHE A 193 6.41 14.42 2.19
C PHE A 193 6.37 15.84 2.76
N LEU A 194 6.55 16.86 1.92
CA LEU A 194 6.47 18.28 2.33
C LEU A 194 5.07 18.62 2.84
N THR A 195 4.02 18.11 2.20
CA THR A 195 2.63 18.34 2.61
C THR A 195 2.36 17.76 3.99
N ILE A 196 2.77 16.50 4.24
CA ILE A 196 2.62 15.86 5.55
C ILE A 196 3.46 16.58 6.60
N SER A 197 4.73 16.89 6.30
CA SER A 197 5.64 17.56 7.23
C SER A 197 5.07 18.92 7.67
N LYS A 198 4.56 19.70 6.73
CA LYS A 198 3.91 20.99 7.02
C LYS A 198 2.65 20.83 7.89
N ASN A 199 1.84 19.82 7.60
CA ASN A 199 0.64 19.54 8.37
C ASN A 199 0.96 19.11 9.81
N VAL A 200 1.90 18.18 9.98
CA VAL A 200 2.35 17.71 11.29
C VAL A 200 2.96 18.85 12.10
N TYR A 201 3.84 19.66 11.48
CA TYR A 201 4.43 20.83 12.15
C TYR A 201 3.36 21.78 12.66
N LYS A 202 2.38 22.15 11.80
CA LYS A 202 1.28 23.08 12.18
C LYS A 202 0.40 22.57 13.33
N ARG A 203 0.29 21.24 13.48
CA ARG A 203 -0.59 20.62 14.49
C ARG A 203 0.14 20.28 15.80
N LEU A 204 1.48 20.21 15.79
CA LEU A 204 2.30 19.95 16.97
C LEU A 204 2.91 21.24 17.58
N SER A 205 2.99 22.33 16.79
CA SER A 205 3.41 23.66 17.25
C SER A 205 2.23 24.46 17.76
#